data_1bd12b78590ce8b9d258c02a0ab52db8
#
_entry.id   1bd12b78590ce8b9d258c02a0ab52db8
#
_cell.length_a   1.000
_cell.length_b   1.000
_cell.length_c   1.000
_cell.angle_alpha   90.00
_cell.angle_beta   90.00
_cell.angle_gamma   90.00
#
_symmetry.space_group_name_H-M   'P 1'
#
loop_
_entity.id
_entity.type
_entity.pdbx_description
1 polymer ?
#
loop_
_entity_poly.entity_id
_entity_poly.type
_entity_poly.pdbx_seq_one_letter_code
_entity_poly.pdbx_strand_id
1 'polypeptide(L)'
;YKGTTKVKEGNFSDSYLTSNTVTCTKNNTNHIVLLTNESISTSKTSYTLYIWINGVNYTNPNTMMNKTFSFKLHADGEGAVLKGPTAAETITKLYMNAAKATVTNNSITYNTAPSVSLMNDRLGGTTTDLDGGNIRYYGANPNNYIYFNCSDYSNQTSSTCEVWRIIGVFDGKLKLIKSESIGAYSWDNKDTSTGAESDTGKNDWTTARLMKLLNPSDYYVVDSNDNELGQSLYWNSASGKCYSGFQNAIVDCDFTSTGIKNDTTRNMIADVIWNLGGSDTNKVYLNQMYEYERGTTVYTGRPTIWTGKIALAYLSDYGYAVDLNECKDKALYDYDSIPCESYNWIKAILGTSGFEWLLAVTYNDATGVGFVRSSGVPYNNGPAAGEQKVVPVLYLSSELGIESGAGDGSSSNPYKLSI
;
A
#
# COMPACT_ATOMS: atom_id res chain seq x y z
N TYR A 1 -29.28 10.91 3.06
CA TYR A 1 -29.74 9.89 2.14
C TYR A 1 -29.23 8.52 2.58
N LYS A 2 -30.04 7.50 2.44
CA LYS A 2 -29.69 6.10 2.57
C LYS A 2 -29.70 5.52 1.15
N GLY A 3 -28.53 5.29 0.57
CA GLY A 3 -28.42 5.10 -0.86
C GLY A 3 -28.93 6.33 -1.63
N THR A 4 -29.93 6.16 -2.48
CA THR A 4 -30.60 7.24 -3.24
C THR A 4 -31.82 7.84 -2.52
N THR A 5 -32.29 7.24 -1.44
CA THR A 5 -33.51 7.66 -0.74
C THR A 5 -33.20 8.76 0.29
N LYS A 6 -33.90 9.88 0.21
CA LYS A 6 -33.81 10.94 1.21
C LYS A 6 -34.50 10.49 2.50
N VAL A 7 -33.75 10.40 3.60
CA VAL A 7 -34.26 9.91 4.90
C VAL A 7 -34.53 11.03 5.90
N LYS A 8 -33.82 12.16 5.79
CA LYS A 8 -34.06 13.34 6.60
C LYS A 8 -33.60 14.60 5.88
N GLU A 9 -34.27 15.71 6.12
CA GLU A 9 -33.90 17.06 5.71
C GLU A 9 -34.27 18.04 6.82
N GLY A 10 -33.51 19.10 6.94
CA GLY A 10 -33.77 20.19 7.88
C GLY A 10 -32.82 21.36 7.63
N ASN A 11 -33.11 22.49 8.24
CA ASN A 11 -32.20 23.63 8.24
C ASN A 11 -31.74 23.92 9.69
N PHE A 12 -30.61 24.56 9.83
CA PHE A 12 -30.05 24.94 11.14
C PHE A 12 -30.69 26.27 11.62
N SER A 13 -32.02 26.30 11.69
CA SER A 13 -32.76 27.38 12.35
C SER A 13 -32.91 27.09 13.84
N ASP A 14 -33.19 28.13 14.63
CA ASP A 14 -33.37 27.97 16.08
C ASP A 14 -34.47 26.97 16.43
N SER A 15 -35.58 26.94 15.67
CA SER A 15 -36.65 25.98 15.86
C SER A 15 -36.24 24.55 15.55
N TYR A 16 -35.43 24.33 14.50
CA TYR A 16 -34.90 23.01 14.18
C TYR A 16 -33.88 22.53 15.23
N LEU A 17 -32.98 23.40 15.66
CA LEU A 17 -32.02 23.10 16.72
C LEU A 17 -32.74 22.73 18.01
N THR A 18 -33.72 23.50 18.43
CA THR A 18 -34.49 23.24 19.65
C THR A 18 -35.20 21.91 19.63
N SER A 19 -35.81 21.52 18.50
CA SER A 19 -36.58 20.28 18.39
C SER A 19 -35.73 19.02 18.10
N ASN A 20 -34.49 19.18 17.61
CA ASN A 20 -33.65 18.06 17.19
C ASN A 20 -32.34 17.93 17.98
N THR A 21 -32.14 18.76 19.01
CA THR A 21 -30.96 18.70 19.85
C THR A 21 -31.20 17.80 21.06
N VAL A 22 -30.26 16.90 21.33
CA VAL A 22 -30.19 16.12 22.56
C VAL A 22 -28.87 16.40 23.25
N THR A 23 -28.89 16.39 24.59
CA THR A 23 -27.66 16.51 25.37
C THR A 23 -27.07 15.14 25.60
N CYS A 24 -25.80 14.96 25.18
CA CYS A 24 -25.08 13.73 25.44
C CYS A 24 -24.74 13.66 26.95
N THR A 25 -25.18 12.63 27.62
CA THR A 25 -24.96 12.45 29.06
C THR A 25 -23.49 12.19 29.41
N LYS A 26 -22.71 11.69 28.48
CA LYS A 26 -21.29 11.34 28.72
C LYS A 26 -20.38 12.57 28.81
N ASN A 27 -20.63 13.60 28.02
CA ASN A 27 -19.74 14.76 27.89
C ASN A 27 -20.48 16.11 28.04
N ASN A 28 -21.77 16.07 28.34
CA ASN A 28 -22.63 17.24 28.47
C ASN A 28 -22.61 18.17 27.24
N THR A 29 -22.48 17.62 26.05
CA THR A 29 -22.49 18.37 24.80
C THR A 29 -23.82 18.19 24.05
N ASN A 30 -24.28 19.23 23.36
CA ASN A 30 -25.50 19.15 22.57
C ASN A 30 -25.20 18.63 21.18
N HIS A 31 -26.02 17.68 20.74
CA HIS A 31 -25.96 17.06 19.43
C HIS A 31 -27.25 17.24 18.66
N ILE A 32 -27.15 17.49 17.37
CA ILE A 32 -28.32 17.47 16.48
C ILE A 32 -28.55 16.05 16.03
N VAL A 33 -29.73 15.53 16.30
CA VAL A 33 -30.10 14.16 15.91
C VAL A 33 -30.45 14.13 14.41
N LEU A 34 -29.62 13.46 13.62
CA LEU A 34 -29.85 13.27 12.19
C LEU A 34 -30.76 12.09 11.92
N LEU A 35 -30.54 10.97 12.59
CA LEU A 35 -31.31 9.72 12.42
C LEU A 35 -31.50 9.05 13.76
N THR A 36 -32.64 8.39 13.94
CA THR A 36 -32.98 7.57 15.12
C THR A 36 -33.59 6.25 14.68
N ASN A 37 -33.44 5.24 15.51
CA ASN A 37 -34.08 3.91 15.31
C ASN A 37 -33.73 3.22 13.97
N GLU A 38 -32.53 3.47 13.47
CA GLU A 38 -32.01 2.72 12.33
C GLU A 38 -31.57 1.33 12.78
N SER A 39 -32.04 0.31 12.08
CA SER A 39 -31.63 -1.07 12.36
C SER A 39 -30.21 -1.32 11.90
N ILE A 40 -29.39 -1.87 12.79
CA ILE A 40 -28.04 -2.34 12.46
C ILE A 40 -28.18 -3.70 11.76
N SER A 41 -27.59 -3.86 10.60
CA SER A 41 -27.51 -5.11 9.86
C SER A 41 -26.08 -5.56 9.67
N THR A 42 -25.86 -6.83 9.37
CA THR A 42 -24.55 -7.37 9.01
C THR A 42 -24.05 -6.87 7.65
N SER A 43 -24.93 -6.26 6.86
CA SER A 43 -24.60 -5.68 5.57
C SER A 43 -24.29 -4.20 5.71
N LYS A 44 -23.26 -3.73 4.97
CA LYS A 44 -22.89 -2.31 4.92
C LYS A 44 -24.06 -1.45 4.45
N THR A 45 -24.46 -0.49 5.27
CA THR A 45 -25.44 0.52 4.90
C THR A 45 -24.74 1.86 4.75
N SER A 46 -24.78 2.45 3.56
CA SER A 46 -24.15 3.73 3.28
C SER A 46 -25.15 4.87 3.44
N TYR A 47 -24.72 5.89 4.17
CA TYR A 47 -25.45 7.14 4.32
C TYR A 47 -24.64 8.28 3.72
N THR A 48 -25.31 9.17 2.98
CA THR A 48 -24.70 10.37 2.42
C THR A 48 -25.30 11.59 3.11
N LEU A 49 -24.46 12.40 3.72
CA LEU A 49 -24.83 13.67 4.33
C LEU A 49 -24.44 14.82 3.39
N TYR A 50 -25.43 15.62 3.01
CA TYR A 50 -25.20 16.86 2.30
C TYR A 50 -25.38 18.03 3.24
N ILE A 51 -24.41 18.93 3.29
CA ILE A 51 -24.49 20.18 4.06
C ILE A 51 -24.20 21.31 3.10
N TRP A 52 -25.08 22.30 3.09
CA TRP A 52 -24.91 23.48 2.22
C TRP A 52 -25.44 24.73 2.91
N ILE A 53 -24.97 25.88 2.44
CA ILE A 53 -25.45 27.20 2.85
C ILE A 53 -26.60 27.55 1.94
N ASN A 54 -27.77 27.88 2.52
CA ASN A 54 -28.89 28.37 1.77
C ASN A 54 -28.66 29.86 1.43
N GLY A 55 -28.17 30.14 0.23
CA GLY A 55 -27.84 31.48 -0.24
C GLY A 55 -29.06 32.41 -0.40
N VAL A 56 -30.27 31.87 -0.44
CA VAL A 56 -31.50 32.69 -0.60
C VAL A 56 -31.73 33.66 0.57
N ASN A 57 -31.28 33.26 1.76
CA ASN A 57 -31.44 34.08 2.96
C ASN A 57 -30.21 34.94 3.28
N TYR A 58 -29.21 35.00 2.40
CA TYR A 58 -28.01 35.81 2.59
C TYR A 58 -28.10 37.12 1.83
N THR A 59 -28.38 38.19 2.56
CA THR A 59 -28.40 39.55 2.00
C THR A 59 -27.00 40.18 1.89
N ASN A 60 -26.02 39.65 2.62
CA ASN A 60 -24.64 40.12 2.57
C ASN A 60 -23.63 38.98 2.61
N PRO A 61 -23.10 38.51 1.46
CA PRO A 61 -22.14 37.41 1.37
C PRO A 61 -20.81 37.69 2.11
N ASN A 62 -20.45 38.94 2.34
CA ASN A 62 -19.21 39.30 3.03
C ASN A 62 -19.22 38.86 4.52
N THR A 63 -20.38 38.66 5.13
CA THR A 63 -20.49 38.18 6.51
C THR A 63 -19.97 36.74 6.69
N MET A 64 -19.87 35.99 5.57
CA MET A 64 -19.39 34.61 5.56
C MET A 64 -17.88 34.48 5.22
N MET A 65 -17.27 35.57 4.76
CA MET A 65 -15.84 35.55 4.44
C MET A 65 -15.03 35.22 5.69
N ASN A 66 -14.10 34.28 5.57
CA ASN A 66 -13.23 33.81 6.66
C ASN A 66 -13.96 33.11 7.82
N LYS A 67 -15.20 32.65 7.62
CA LYS A 67 -15.89 31.80 8.61
C LYS A 67 -15.58 30.33 8.36
N THR A 68 -15.32 29.61 9.43
CA THR A 68 -15.12 28.16 9.39
C THR A 68 -16.35 27.47 9.96
N PHE A 69 -16.84 26.47 9.28
CA PHE A 69 -17.86 25.54 9.77
C PHE A 69 -17.17 24.20 10.07
N SER A 70 -17.28 23.74 11.29
CA SER A 70 -16.77 22.44 11.69
C SER A 70 -17.87 21.63 12.38
N PHE A 71 -17.88 20.32 12.12
CA PHE A 71 -18.82 19.41 12.75
C PHE A 71 -18.12 18.07 12.99
N LYS A 72 -18.68 17.29 13.94
CA LYS A 72 -18.31 15.89 14.16
C LYS A 72 -19.55 15.05 13.98
N LEU A 73 -19.42 13.93 13.29
CA LEU A 73 -20.46 12.89 13.25
C LEU A 73 -20.27 11.97 14.45
N HIS A 74 -21.38 11.65 15.11
CA HIS A 74 -21.42 10.69 16.20
C HIS A 74 -22.52 9.69 15.92
N ALA A 75 -22.27 8.40 16.14
CA ALA A 75 -23.25 7.35 16.03
C ALA A 75 -23.29 6.60 17.37
N ASP A 76 -24.49 6.52 17.95
CA ASP A 76 -24.76 5.68 19.10
C ASP A 76 -25.62 4.50 18.67
N GLY A 77 -25.30 3.28 19.10
CA GLY A 77 -26.06 2.09 18.79
C GLY A 77 -26.15 1.17 20.01
N GLU A 78 -27.34 0.72 20.30
CA GLU A 78 -27.54 -0.32 21.29
C GLU A 78 -27.15 -1.67 20.68
N GLY A 79 -26.27 -2.41 21.37
CA GLY A 79 -25.70 -3.66 20.86
C GLY A 79 -24.64 -3.51 19.76
N ALA A 80 -24.26 -2.27 19.39
CA ALA A 80 -23.15 -2.03 18.48
C ALA A 80 -21.84 -2.29 19.20
N VAL A 81 -21.05 -3.22 18.70
CA VAL A 81 -19.64 -3.34 19.08
C VAL A 81 -18.89 -2.22 18.36
N LEU A 82 -18.28 -1.33 19.13
CA LEU A 82 -17.37 -0.34 18.53
C LEU A 82 -16.25 -1.10 17.81
N LYS A 83 -16.18 -0.94 16.49
CA LYS A 83 -15.05 -1.45 15.73
C LYS A 83 -13.80 -0.78 16.29
N GLY A 84 -12.83 -1.58 16.70
CA GLY A 84 -11.51 -1.09 17.11
C GLY A 84 -10.85 -0.26 16.01
N PRO A 85 -9.73 0.41 16.29
CA PRO A 85 -9.02 1.16 15.28
C PRO A 85 -8.62 0.23 14.12
N THR A 86 -8.66 0.76 12.92
CA THR A 86 -8.17 0.02 11.75
C THR A 86 -6.67 -0.24 11.89
N ALA A 87 -6.17 -1.17 11.11
CA ALA A 87 -4.74 -1.48 11.09
C ALA A 87 -3.91 -0.25 10.69
N ALA A 88 -4.39 0.54 9.73
CA ALA A 88 -3.76 1.80 9.33
C ALA A 88 -3.79 2.84 10.46
N GLU A 89 -4.91 2.99 11.17
CA GLU A 89 -5.01 3.90 12.33
C GLU A 89 -4.10 3.46 13.47
N THR A 90 -3.95 2.16 13.70
CA THR A 90 -3.05 1.60 14.71
C THR A 90 -1.60 1.98 14.42
N ILE A 91 -1.11 1.77 13.19
CA ILE A 91 0.25 2.15 12.79
C ILE A 91 0.43 3.67 12.78
N THR A 92 -0.58 4.42 12.34
CA THR A 92 -0.57 5.88 12.40
C THR A 92 -0.43 6.37 13.85
N LYS A 93 -1.14 5.75 14.78
CA LYS A 93 -1.03 6.08 16.21
C LYS A 93 0.36 5.75 16.77
N LEU A 94 0.97 4.64 16.35
CA LEU A 94 2.35 4.33 16.71
C LEU A 94 3.30 5.42 16.22
N TYR A 95 3.18 5.85 14.96
CA TYR A 95 3.95 6.97 14.42
C TYR A 95 3.73 8.27 15.22
N MET A 96 2.48 8.60 15.53
CA MET A 96 2.15 9.82 16.31
C MET A 96 2.77 9.83 17.70
N ASN A 97 2.88 8.68 18.33
CA ASN A 97 3.41 8.50 19.68
C ASN A 97 4.93 8.24 19.70
N ALA A 98 5.54 7.92 18.56
CA ALA A 98 6.96 7.63 18.49
C ALA A 98 7.82 8.88 18.75
N ALA A 99 9.00 8.66 19.35
CA ALA A 99 10.04 9.67 19.40
C ALA A 99 10.57 9.90 17.98
N LYS A 100 10.30 11.09 17.45
CA LYS A 100 10.60 11.44 16.06
C LYS A 100 12.04 11.91 15.87
N ALA A 101 12.41 12.19 14.62
CA ALA A 101 13.69 12.77 14.30
C ALA A 101 13.95 14.07 15.09
N THR A 102 15.19 14.25 15.52
CA THR A 102 15.65 15.46 16.21
C THR A 102 16.34 16.36 15.21
N VAL A 103 16.04 17.66 15.23
CA VAL A 103 16.74 18.65 14.39
C VAL A 103 17.65 19.46 15.29
N THR A 104 18.96 19.41 15.04
CA THR A 104 19.96 20.18 15.76
C THR A 104 20.96 20.78 14.76
N ASN A 105 21.12 22.10 14.76
CA ASN A 105 22.05 22.81 13.87
C ASN A 105 21.86 22.43 12.37
N ASN A 106 20.63 22.36 11.90
CA ASN A 106 20.26 21.91 10.54
C ASN A 106 20.61 20.45 10.22
N SER A 107 21.00 19.66 11.20
CA SER A 107 21.20 18.22 11.05
C SER A 107 20.00 17.46 11.59
N ILE A 108 19.51 16.48 10.85
CA ILE A 108 18.38 15.62 11.24
C ILE A 108 18.95 14.28 11.71
N THR A 109 18.58 13.87 12.92
CA THR A 109 18.88 12.54 13.45
C THR A 109 17.60 11.77 13.64
N TYR A 110 17.46 10.64 12.94
CA TYR A 110 16.30 9.75 13.02
C TYR A 110 16.46 8.74 14.14
N ASN A 111 15.32 8.37 14.77
CA ASN A 111 15.30 7.32 15.77
C ASN A 111 15.22 5.94 15.11
N THR A 112 16.25 5.11 15.32
CA THR A 112 16.38 3.78 14.71
C THR A 112 16.01 2.63 15.63
N ALA A 113 15.51 2.90 16.85
CA ALA A 113 15.01 1.81 17.70
C ALA A 113 13.83 1.09 17.01
N PRO A 114 13.81 -0.25 16.95
CA PRO A 114 12.87 -1.01 16.09
C PRO A 114 11.40 -0.68 16.28
N SER A 115 10.97 -0.41 17.52
CA SER A 115 9.58 -0.09 17.85
C SER A 115 9.12 1.30 17.44
N VAL A 116 10.03 2.19 17.04
CA VAL A 116 9.75 3.60 16.71
C VAL A 116 10.40 4.06 15.40
N SER A 117 10.91 3.12 14.60
CA SER A 117 11.49 3.40 13.28
C SER A 117 10.39 3.66 12.23
N LEU A 118 9.66 4.74 12.45
CA LEU A 118 8.56 5.21 11.60
C LEU A 118 8.80 6.67 11.22
N MET A 119 8.56 7.00 9.95
CA MET A 119 8.71 8.34 9.41
C MET A 119 7.52 8.72 8.52
N ASN A 120 7.37 10.01 8.24
CA ASN A 120 6.53 10.51 7.16
C ASN A 120 7.42 10.86 5.96
N ASP A 121 7.07 10.42 4.76
CA ASP A 121 7.91 10.55 3.58
C ASP A 121 7.80 11.91 2.86
N ARG A 122 6.88 12.77 3.28
CA ARG A 122 6.63 14.07 2.63
C ARG A 122 7.83 15.02 2.67
N LEU A 123 8.47 15.16 3.85
CA LEU A 123 9.63 16.04 4.03
C LEU A 123 10.86 15.28 4.55
N GLY A 124 11.01 14.01 4.19
CA GLY A 124 12.11 13.19 4.67
C GLY A 124 11.98 12.80 6.15
N GLY A 125 10.75 12.80 6.68
CA GLY A 125 10.47 12.27 8.03
C GLY A 125 10.80 13.21 9.17
N THR A 126 10.71 14.52 8.99
CA THR A 126 10.88 15.48 10.08
C THR A 126 9.69 15.45 11.04
N THR A 127 9.89 15.94 12.29
CA THR A 127 8.88 15.92 13.36
C THR A 127 7.64 16.78 13.09
N THR A 128 7.68 17.64 12.06
CA THR A 128 6.65 18.63 11.78
C THR A 128 5.63 18.18 10.74
N ASP A 129 5.80 16.98 10.16
CA ASP A 129 4.99 16.51 9.08
C ASP A 129 3.84 15.61 9.52
N LEU A 130 2.74 16.23 9.84
CA LEU A 130 1.50 15.54 10.14
C LEU A 130 0.47 15.64 9.00
N ASP A 131 0.66 16.58 8.09
CA ASP A 131 -0.31 16.88 7.03
C ASP A 131 0.13 16.34 5.67
N GLY A 132 -0.43 15.21 5.30
CA GLY A 132 -0.14 14.53 4.03
C GLY A 132 1.10 13.63 4.11
N GLY A 133 1.48 13.02 2.99
CA GLY A 133 2.55 12.02 2.92
C GLY A 133 2.12 10.64 3.43
N ASN A 134 3.03 9.70 3.34
CA ASN A 134 2.82 8.33 3.80
C ASN A 134 3.67 8.05 5.04
N ILE A 135 3.15 7.21 5.92
CA ILE A 135 3.92 6.72 7.07
C ILE A 135 4.67 5.47 6.63
N ARG A 136 5.98 5.42 6.86
CA ARG A 136 6.83 4.31 6.42
C ARG A 136 7.70 3.78 7.55
N TYR A 137 7.93 2.47 7.52
CA TYR A 137 8.97 1.83 8.33
C TYR A 137 10.34 1.93 7.65
N TYR A 138 11.39 2.22 8.40
CA TYR A 138 12.76 2.37 7.92
C TYR A 138 13.79 1.73 8.88
N GLY A 139 15.05 1.63 8.44
CA GLY A 139 16.16 1.12 9.25
C GLY A 139 16.47 -0.36 9.04
N ALA A 140 17.34 -0.93 9.86
CA ALA A 140 17.85 -2.29 9.68
C ALA A 140 16.80 -3.36 9.92
N ASN A 141 16.03 -3.25 11.00
CA ASN A 141 15.05 -4.25 11.39
C ASN A 141 13.92 -3.66 12.23
N PRO A 142 13.03 -2.85 11.62
CA PRO A 142 11.89 -2.29 12.33
C PRO A 142 10.89 -3.38 12.76
N ASN A 143 10.12 -3.08 13.81
CA ASN A 143 9.02 -3.93 14.28
C ASN A 143 7.80 -3.78 13.35
N ASN A 144 7.87 -4.38 12.17
CA ASN A 144 6.85 -4.28 11.13
C ASN A 144 6.39 -5.64 10.60
N TYR A 145 6.60 -6.69 11.37
CA TYR A 145 6.16 -8.03 11.01
C TYR A 145 4.67 -8.22 11.30
N ILE A 146 3.97 -8.88 10.41
CA ILE A 146 2.54 -9.16 10.50
C ILE A 146 2.24 -10.55 9.94
N TYR A 147 1.33 -11.29 10.57
CA TYR A 147 0.78 -12.52 10.02
C TYR A 147 -0.24 -12.20 8.95
N PHE A 148 -0.07 -12.79 7.77
CA PHE A 148 -1.00 -12.69 6.66
C PHE A 148 -1.02 -14.00 5.86
N ASN A 149 -1.95 -14.14 4.93
CA ASN A 149 -2.16 -15.35 4.14
C ASN A 149 -2.28 -16.60 5.01
N CYS A 150 -3.15 -16.53 6.03
CA CYS A 150 -3.35 -17.60 6.99
C CYS A 150 -4.32 -18.66 6.46
N SER A 151 -4.05 -19.93 6.77
CA SER A 151 -5.03 -21.00 6.60
C SER A 151 -6.16 -20.92 7.63
N ASP A 152 -5.87 -20.32 8.80
CA ASP A 152 -6.81 -20.09 9.89
C ASP A 152 -6.50 -18.76 10.58
N TYR A 153 -7.38 -17.76 10.37
CA TYR A 153 -7.25 -16.45 10.99
C TYR A 153 -7.72 -16.40 12.45
N SER A 154 -8.45 -17.40 12.92
CA SER A 154 -8.80 -17.51 14.36
C SER A 154 -7.61 -17.96 15.20
N ASN A 155 -6.57 -18.54 14.57
CA ASN A 155 -5.36 -19.03 15.20
C ASN A 155 -4.12 -18.61 14.40
N GLN A 156 -3.80 -17.31 14.44
CA GLN A 156 -2.69 -16.72 13.70
C GLN A 156 -1.35 -17.02 14.38
N THR A 157 -0.61 -17.95 13.80
CA THR A 157 0.71 -18.42 14.26
C THR A 157 1.62 -18.66 13.07
N SER A 158 2.90 -18.88 13.29
CA SER A 158 3.86 -19.23 12.24
C SER A 158 3.55 -20.57 11.53
N SER A 159 2.72 -21.43 12.11
CA SER A 159 2.29 -22.67 11.47
C SER A 159 1.05 -22.54 10.59
N THR A 160 0.24 -21.52 10.81
CA THR A 160 -1.01 -21.28 10.08
C THR A 160 -0.93 -20.11 9.10
N CYS A 161 -0.01 -19.19 9.31
CA CYS A 161 0.14 -17.97 8.55
C CYS A 161 1.52 -17.82 7.92
N GLU A 162 1.59 -17.04 6.86
CA GLU A 162 2.85 -16.51 6.38
C GLU A 162 3.22 -15.26 7.16
N VAL A 163 4.53 -15.01 7.26
CA VAL A 163 5.03 -13.74 7.77
C VAL A 163 5.17 -12.76 6.61
N TRP A 164 4.55 -11.61 6.76
CA TRP A 164 4.68 -10.46 5.86
C TRP A 164 5.25 -9.28 6.62
N ARG A 165 5.63 -8.24 5.92
CA ARG A 165 6.15 -7.02 6.55
C ARG A 165 5.37 -5.80 6.07
N ILE A 166 5.12 -4.87 6.98
CA ILE A 166 4.42 -3.62 6.70
C ILE A 166 5.44 -2.61 6.13
N ILE A 167 5.23 -2.18 4.89
CA ILE A 167 6.00 -1.07 4.30
C ILE A 167 5.57 0.24 4.98
N GLY A 168 4.26 0.41 5.17
CA GLY A 168 3.74 1.62 5.79
C GLY A 168 2.23 1.78 5.63
N VAL A 169 1.77 3.01 5.86
CA VAL A 169 0.37 3.44 5.67
C VAL A 169 0.31 4.39 4.48
N PHE A 170 -0.53 4.06 3.50
CA PHE A 170 -0.72 4.81 2.26
C PHE A 170 -2.22 4.95 2.01
N ASP A 171 -2.72 6.17 1.89
CA ASP A 171 -4.15 6.45 1.69
C ASP A 171 -5.07 5.69 2.66
N GLY A 172 -4.69 5.62 3.95
CA GLY A 172 -5.45 4.93 4.98
C GLY A 172 -5.44 3.40 4.89
N LYS A 173 -4.53 2.81 4.10
CA LYS A 173 -4.36 1.36 3.97
C LYS A 173 -2.95 0.93 4.35
N LEU A 174 -2.82 -0.27 4.92
CA LEU A 174 -1.50 -0.87 5.09
C LEU A 174 -1.00 -1.42 3.75
N LYS A 175 0.23 -1.07 3.40
CA LYS A 175 0.98 -1.68 2.30
C LYS A 175 1.88 -2.76 2.87
N LEU A 176 1.72 -3.97 2.39
CA LEU A 176 2.48 -5.14 2.82
C LEU A 176 3.40 -5.65 1.72
N ILE A 177 4.54 -6.21 2.14
CA ILE A 177 5.46 -6.96 1.29
C ILE A 177 5.65 -8.35 1.91
N LYS A 178 5.69 -9.40 1.09
CA LYS A 178 6.00 -10.75 1.55
C LYS A 178 7.42 -10.80 2.12
N SER A 179 7.65 -11.57 3.17
CA SER A 179 8.99 -11.69 3.79
C SER A 179 9.96 -12.54 2.98
N GLU A 180 9.48 -13.25 1.97
CA GLU A 180 10.24 -14.17 1.15
C GLU A 180 9.83 -14.06 -0.32
N SER A 181 10.78 -14.31 -1.22
CA SER A 181 10.50 -14.43 -2.64
C SER A 181 9.64 -15.67 -2.93
N ILE A 182 8.73 -15.53 -3.90
CA ILE A 182 7.92 -16.65 -4.41
C ILE A 182 8.64 -17.47 -5.51
N GLY A 183 9.88 -17.13 -5.82
CA GLY A 183 10.68 -17.72 -6.88
C GLY A 183 11.27 -16.63 -7.79
N ALA A 184 11.93 -17.07 -8.84
CA ALA A 184 12.49 -16.19 -9.87
C ALA A 184 11.72 -16.39 -11.18
N TYR A 185 11.16 -15.31 -11.71
CA TYR A 185 10.32 -15.31 -12.90
C TYR A 185 10.60 -14.09 -13.77
N SER A 186 10.27 -14.20 -15.06
CA SER A 186 10.32 -13.05 -15.95
C SER A 186 9.24 -12.03 -15.59
N TRP A 187 9.58 -10.75 -15.64
CA TRP A 187 8.61 -9.67 -15.48
C TRP A 187 7.60 -9.67 -16.63
N ASP A 188 8.12 -9.83 -17.85
CA ASP A 188 7.35 -10.10 -19.06
C ASP A 188 8.11 -11.10 -19.94
N ASN A 189 7.47 -11.63 -20.96
CA ASN A 189 8.11 -12.48 -21.95
C ASN A 189 8.27 -11.76 -23.30
N LYS A 190 8.96 -12.37 -24.24
CA LYS A 190 9.14 -11.82 -25.59
C LYS A 190 7.93 -12.03 -26.53
N ASP A 191 6.86 -12.62 -26.04
CA ASP A 191 5.70 -12.97 -26.86
C ASP A 191 5.05 -11.72 -27.47
N THR A 192 4.73 -11.82 -28.75
CA THR A 192 4.02 -10.76 -29.48
C THR A 192 2.62 -10.49 -28.93
N SER A 193 2.01 -11.44 -28.23
CA SER A 193 0.71 -11.24 -27.57
C SER A 193 0.76 -10.18 -26.46
N THR A 194 1.92 -9.97 -25.82
CA THR A 194 2.14 -8.86 -24.89
C THR A 194 2.53 -7.57 -25.59
N GLY A 195 2.75 -7.61 -26.92
CA GLY A 195 3.29 -6.51 -27.71
C GLY A 195 4.78 -6.28 -27.50
N ALA A 196 5.52 -7.32 -27.06
CA ALA A 196 6.97 -7.28 -27.02
C ALA A 196 7.54 -7.13 -28.43
N GLU A 197 8.48 -6.18 -28.57
CA GLU A 197 9.12 -5.87 -29.85
C GLU A 197 10.44 -6.61 -30.05
N SER A 198 10.94 -7.25 -28.98
CA SER A 198 12.25 -7.90 -28.96
C SER A 198 12.31 -9.07 -27.99
N ASP A 199 13.44 -9.78 -27.98
CA ASP A 199 13.74 -10.88 -27.05
C ASP A 199 13.83 -10.44 -25.57
N THR A 200 13.69 -9.16 -25.30
CA THR A 200 13.87 -8.57 -23.97
C THR A 200 12.54 -8.25 -23.26
N GLY A 201 11.40 -8.54 -23.87
CA GLY A 201 10.07 -8.33 -23.30
C GLY A 201 9.57 -6.89 -23.44
N LYS A 202 8.50 -6.57 -22.72
CA LYS A 202 7.85 -5.26 -22.73
C LYS A 202 7.69 -4.73 -21.31
N ASN A 203 8.10 -3.48 -21.06
CA ASN A 203 7.95 -2.84 -19.76
C ASN A 203 6.56 -2.21 -19.54
N ASP A 204 5.52 -2.97 -19.79
CA ASP A 204 4.13 -2.57 -19.57
C ASP A 204 3.47 -3.48 -18.53
N TRP A 205 3.35 -3.01 -17.31
CA TRP A 205 2.76 -3.81 -16.24
C TRP A 205 1.34 -4.28 -16.55
N THR A 206 0.56 -3.50 -17.28
CA THR A 206 -0.85 -3.82 -17.57
C THR A 206 -1.03 -5.05 -18.46
N THR A 207 0.03 -5.46 -19.17
CA THR A 207 0.04 -6.67 -20.01
C THR A 207 1.10 -7.68 -19.58
N ALA A 208 1.92 -7.35 -18.59
CA ALA A 208 3.05 -8.15 -18.14
C ALA A 208 2.64 -9.55 -17.66
N ARG A 209 3.43 -10.55 -17.99
CA ARG A 209 3.20 -11.94 -17.56
C ARG A 209 3.22 -12.09 -16.05
N LEU A 210 4.10 -11.36 -15.38
CA LEU A 210 4.17 -11.36 -13.93
C LEU A 210 2.91 -10.77 -13.29
N MET A 211 2.36 -9.69 -13.86
CA MET A 211 1.09 -9.14 -13.41
C MET A 211 -0.03 -10.18 -13.51
N LYS A 212 -0.13 -10.88 -14.64
CA LYS A 212 -1.13 -11.93 -14.85
C LYS A 212 -0.95 -13.11 -13.89
N LEU A 213 0.29 -13.50 -13.59
CA LEU A 213 0.62 -14.54 -12.61
C LEU A 213 0.08 -14.23 -11.21
N LEU A 214 0.21 -12.98 -10.77
CA LEU A 214 -0.07 -12.54 -9.41
C LEU A 214 -1.54 -12.19 -9.16
N ASN A 215 -2.32 -11.88 -10.20
CA ASN A 215 -3.65 -11.30 -10.07
C ASN A 215 -4.76 -12.19 -10.67
N PRO A 216 -6.02 -12.02 -10.23
CA PRO A 216 -7.16 -12.67 -10.85
C PRO A 216 -7.43 -12.13 -12.26
N SER A 217 -8.13 -12.90 -13.08
CA SER A 217 -8.42 -12.59 -14.48
C SER A 217 -9.24 -11.31 -14.71
N ASP A 218 -9.87 -10.77 -13.68
CA ASP A 218 -10.61 -9.50 -13.75
C ASP A 218 -9.73 -8.29 -14.08
N TYR A 219 -8.41 -8.41 -13.89
CA TYR A 219 -7.44 -7.31 -14.06
C TYR A 219 -6.62 -7.39 -15.34
N TYR A 220 -6.87 -8.36 -16.19
CA TYR A 220 -6.17 -8.51 -17.48
C TYR A 220 -7.05 -9.19 -18.53
N VAL A 221 -6.67 -9.02 -19.79
CA VAL A 221 -7.30 -9.77 -20.87
C VAL A 221 -6.73 -11.19 -20.89
N VAL A 222 -7.62 -12.18 -20.80
CA VAL A 222 -7.25 -13.58 -20.96
C VAL A 222 -6.94 -13.80 -22.44
N ASP A 223 -5.70 -14.15 -22.75
CA ASP A 223 -5.29 -14.45 -24.10
C ASP A 223 -5.42 -15.94 -24.40
N SER A 224 -6.43 -16.29 -25.17
CA SER A 224 -6.69 -17.67 -25.57
C SER A 224 -5.59 -18.25 -26.50
N ASN A 225 -4.79 -17.39 -27.14
CA ASN A 225 -3.72 -17.82 -28.05
C ASN A 225 -2.42 -18.12 -27.31
N ASP A 226 -2.30 -17.69 -26.04
CA ASP A 226 -1.08 -17.76 -25.27
C ASP A 226 -1.00 -18.98 -24.34
N ASN A 227 -1.80 -20.00 -24.60
CA ASN A 227 -1.88 -21.23 -23.79
C ASN A 227 -2.07 -20.99 -22.29
N GLU A 228 -2.57 -19.80 -21.89
CA GLU A 228 -2.85 -19.41 -20.49
C GLU A 228 -1.66 -19.60 -19.54
N LEU A 229 -0.43 -19.58 -20.04
CA LEU A 229 0.77 -19.85 -19.24
C LEU A 229 0.92 -18.84 -18.09
N GLY A 230 0.93 -19.35 -16.89
CA GLY A 230 1.15 -18.61 -15.67
C GLY A 230 -0.03 -17.77 -15.17
N GLN A 231 -1.14 -17.71 -15.90
CA GLN A 231 -2.27 -16.82 -15.56
C GLN A 231 -2.90 -17.20 -14.22
N SER A 232 -2.92 -16.24 -13.28
CA SER A 232 -3.51 -16.34 -11.94
C SER A 232 -3.02 -17.52 -11.07
N LEU A 233 -1.88 -18.14 -11.39
CA LEU A 233 -1.43 -19.31 -10.62
C LEU A 233 -1.13 -18.96 -9.17
N TYR A 234 -0.45 -17.86 -8.90
CA TYR A 234 -0.19 -17.41 -7.54
C TYR A 234 -1.49 -16.99 -6.82
N TRP A 235 -2.36 -16.26 -7.50
CA TRP A 235 -3.64 -15.84 -6.95
C TRP A 235 -4.53 -17.02 -6.53
N ASN A 236 -4.55 -18.07 -7.33
CA ASN A 236 -5.40 -19.23 -7.13
C ASN A 236 -4.73 -20.38 -6.34
N SER A 237 -3.48 -20.21 -5.86
CA SER A 237 -2.70 -21.30 -5.25
C SER A 237 -2.68 -22.55 -6.14
N ALA A 238 -2.37 -22.38 -7.39
CA ALA A 238 -2.40 -23.42 -8.40
C ALA A 238 -0.99 -23.75 -8.92
N SER A 239 -0.87 -24.87 -9.63
CA SER A 239 0.32 -25.26 -10.37
C SER A 239 0.09 -25.21 -11.87
N GLY A 240 1.15 -24.98 -12.63
CA GLY A 240 1.09 -24.89 -14.08
C GLY A 240 2.43 -24.52 -14.68
N LYS A 241 2.43 -23.99 -15.89
CA LYS A 241 3.63 -23.49 -16.56
C LYS A 241 3.74 -21.97 -16.40
N CYS A 242 4.94 -21.46 -16.18
CA CYS A 242 5.24 -20.02 -16.07
C CYS A 242 6.39 -19.66 -16.99
N TYR A 243 6.51 -18.35 -17.28
CA TYR A 243 7.68 -17.83 -17.97
C TYR A 243 8.79 -17.50 -16.98
N SER A 244 10.00 -17.96 -17.31
CA SER A 244 11.23 -17.73 -16.57
C SER A 244 12.40 -17.59 -17.53
N GLY A 245 13.25 -16.60 -17.32
CA GLY A 245 14.40 -16.36 -18.16
C GLY A 245 14.09 -15.81 -19.56
N PHE A 246 15.15 -15.69 -20.36
CA PHE A 246 15.06 -15.11 -21.69
C PHE A 246 14.36 -16.02 -22.72
N GLN A 247 13.89 -15.43 -23.80
CA GLN A 247 13.37 -16.14 -24.98
C GLN A 247 12.17 -17.05 -24.70
N ASN A 248 11.25 -16.61 -23.84
CA ASN A 248 10.05 -17.38 -23.48
C ASN A 248 10.37 -18.74 -22.86
N ALA A 249 11.45 -18.86 -22.10
CA ALA A 249 11.72 -20.06 -21.33
C ALA A 249 10.54 -20.39 -20.42
N ILE A 250 10.11 -21.65 -20.43
CA ILE A 250 8.94 -22.12 -19.68
C ILE A 250 9.40 -23.13 -18.65
N VAL A 251 8.97 -22.91 -17.41
CA VAL A 251 9.26 -23.79 -16.27
C VAL A 251 7.98 -24.28 -15.61
N ASP A 252 8.08 -25.33 -14.82
CA ASP A 252 7.01 -25.75 -13.93
C ASP A 252 6.93 -24.81 -12.72
N CYS A 253 5.73 -24.32 -12.45
CA CYS A 253 5.43 -23.45 -11.32
C CYS A 253 4.42 -24.13 -10.41
N ASP A 254 4.70 -24.13 -9.11
CA ASP A 254 3.81 -24.67 -8.10
C ASP A 254 3.62 -23.66 -6.96
N PHE A 255 2.43 -23.07 -6.90
CA PHE A 255 2.00 -22.14 -5.87
C PHE A 255 0.98 -22.74 -4.90
N THR A 256 0.75 -24.05 -4.94
CA THR A 256 -0.26 -24.72 -4.10
C THR A 256 -0.02 -24.51 -2.60
N SER A 257 1.22 -24.30 -2.19
CA SER A 257 1.61 -24.03 -0.81
C SER A 257 1.93 -22.56 -0.52
N THR A 258 2.36 -21.80 -1.53
CA THR A 258 2.92 -20.43 -1.37
C THR A 258 2.04 -19.34 -1.97
N GLY A 259 1.00 -19.70 -2.70
CA GLY A 259 0.01 -18.77 -3.26
C GLY A 259 -0.99 -18.26 -2.21
N ILE A 260 -1.99 -17.50 -2.66
CA ILE A 260 -3.03 -16.96 -1.77
C ILE A 260 -3.98 -18.09 -1.34
N LYS A 261 -3.93 -18.46 -0.06
CA LYS A 261 -4.49 -19.73 0.46
C LYS A 261 -6.00 -19.86 0.35
N ASN A 262 -6.76 -18.77 0.56
CA ASN A 262 -8.22 -18.85 0.64
C ASN A 262 -8.91 -17.53 0.29
N ASP A 263 -10.24 -17.57 0.16
CA ASP A 263 -11.06 -16.40 -0.18
C ASP A 263 -11.09 -15.37 0.94
N THR A 264 -10.95 -15.76 2.19
CA THR A 264 -10.82 -14.81 3.31
C THR A 264 -9.62 -13.90 3.08
N THR A 265 -8.46 -14.47 2.74
CA THR A 265 -7.26 -13.69 2.40
C THR A 265 -7.49 -12.85 1.15
N ARG A 266 -8.07 -13.41 0.07
CA ARG A 266 -8.33 -12.67 -1.18
C ARG A 266 -9.22 -11.45 -0.95
N ASN A 267 -10.24 -11.57 -0.10
CA ASN A 267 -11.19 -10.50 0.23
C ASN A 267 -10.55 -9.38 1.08
N MET A 268 -9.46 -9.66 1.77
CA MET A 268 -8.71 -8.67 2.53
C MET A 268 -7.78 -7.80 1.66
N ILE A 269 -7.48 -8.24 0.44
CA ILE A 269 -6.60 -7.52 -0.48
C ILE A 269 -7.41 -6.44 -1.21
N ALA A 270 -7.02 -5.18 -0.99
CA ALA A 270 -7.70 -4.04 -1.59
C ALA A 270 -7.40 -3.91 -3.08
N ASP A 271 -8.38 -3.40 -3.81
CA ASP A 271 -8.15 -2.80 -5.13
C ASP A 271 -7.55 -1.42 -4.94
N VAL A 272 -6.42 -1.17 -5.58
CA VAL A 272 -5.74 0.12 -5.52
C VAL A 272 -5.24 0.55 -6.89
N ILE A 273 -5.05 1.84 -7.04
CA ILE A 273 -4.36 2.41 -8.19
C ILE A 273 -2.86 2.30 -7.93
N TRP A 274 -2.16 1.60 -8.82
CA TRP A 274 -0.71 1.53 -8.87
C TRP A 274 -0.20 2.52 -9.91
N ASN A 275 0.74 3.38 -9.51
CA ASN A 275 1.39 4.31 -10.41
C ASN A 275 2.48 3.57 -11.20
N LEU A 276 2.59 3.85 -12.49
CA LEU A 276 3.50 3.18 -13.41
C LEU A 276 4.53 4.11 -14.04
N GLY A 277 4.67 5.33 -13.51
CA GLY A 277 5.71 6.26 -13.94
C GLY A 277 7.11 5.73 -13.64
N GLY A 278 8.10 6.24 -14.32
CA GLY A 278 9.47 5.76 -14.22
C GLY A 278 10.53 6.82 -14.48
N SER A 279 11.78 6.39 -14.46
CA SER A 279 12.97 7.22 -14.68
C SER A 279 13.93 6.52 -15.64
N ASP A 280 14.74 7.30 -16.34
CA ASP A 280 15.84 6.76 -17.16
C ASP A 280 17.13 6.55 -16.35
N THR A 281 17.13 6.90 -15.07
CA THR A 281 18.30 6.82 -14.21
C THR A 281 17.93 6.50 -12.77
N ASN A 282 18.84 5.81 -12.10
CA ASN A 282 18.83 5.62 -10.64
C ASN A 282 19.74 6.61 -9.90
N LYS A 283 20.35 7.56 -10.61
CA LYS A 283 21.18 8.64 -10.05
C LYS A 283 20.31 9.80 -9.55
N VAL A 284 19.28 9.47 -8.80
CA VAL A 284 18.29 10.39 -8.26
C VAL A 284 18.13 10.19 -6.76
N TYR A 285 17.67 11.22 -6.06
CA TYR A 285 17.32 11.13 -4.65
C TYR A 285 15.94 10.50 -4.45
N LEU A 286 15.67 10.04 -3.23
CA LEU A 286 14.42 9.34 -2.89
C LEU A 286 13.16 10.10 -3.25
N ASN A 287 13.09 11.38 -2.90
CA ASN A 287 11.94 12.23 -3.19
C ASN A 287 11.70 12.40 -4.69
N GLN A 288 12.77 12.52 -5.48
CA GLN A 288 12.67 12.62 -6.93
C GLN A 288 12.13 11.30 -7.53
N MET A 289 12.64 10.15 -7.06
CA MET A 289 12.14 8.85 -7.52
C MET A 289 10.67 8.67 -7.17
N TYR A 290 10.27 9.06 -5.97
CA TYR A 290 8.86 9.02 -5.55
C TYR A 290 7.96 9.85 -6.48
N GLU A 291 8.41 11.02 -6.90
CA GLU A 291 7.69 11.88 -7.86
C GLU A 291 7.66 11.27 -9.27
N TYR A 292 8.76 10.70 -9.74
CA TYR A 292 8.82 10.05 -11.06
C TYR A 292 7.87 8.84 -11.16
N GLU A 293 7.82 8.00 -10.14
CA GLU A 293 6.89 6.85 -10.09
C GLU A 293 5.43 7.28 -10.21
N ARG A 294 5.07 8.45 -9.67
CA ARG A 294 3.72 9.02 -9.67
C ARG A 294 3.49 10.02 -10.78
N GLY A 295 4.50 10.27 -11.56
CA GLY A 295 4.43 11.12 -12.73
C GLY A 295 3.80 10.43 -13.95
N THR A 296 3.77 11.15 -15.03
CA THR A 296 3.22 10.67 -16.32
C THR A 296 4.32 10.25 -17.30
N THR A 297 5.58 10.24 -16.87
CA THR A 297 6.72 9.87 -17.72
C THR A 297 6.86 8.37 -17.77
N VAL A 298 6.47 7.80 -18.91
CA VAL A 298 6.54 6.37 -19.24
C VAL A 298 7.05 6.23 -20.67
N TYR A 299 7.44 5.03 -21.08
CA TYR A 299 7.72 4.77 -22.48
C TYR A 299 6.48 5.04 -23.34
N THR A 300 6.67 5.56 -24.53
CA THR A 300 5.60 5.99 -25.43
C THR A 300 4.52 4.91 -25.59
N GLY A 301 3.27 5.29 -25.33
CA GLY A 301 2.12 4.40 -25.46
C GLY A 301 1.88 3.47 -24.26
N ARG A 302 2.65 3.57 -23.17
CA ARG A 302 2.38 2.82 -21.94
C ARG A 302 1.38 3.58 -21.04
N PRO A 303 0.53 2.86 -20.30
CA PRO A 303 -0.28 3.45 -19.24
C PRO A 303 0.57 4.01 -18.10
N THR A 304 0.10 5.08 -17.45
CA THR A 304 0.74 5.69 -16.29
C THR A 304 0.21 5.18 -14.95
N ILE A 305 -0.90 4.45 -14.99
CA ILE A 305 -1.55 3.84 -13.84
C ILE A 305 -2.16 2.49 -14.21
N TRP A 306 -2.32 1.63 -13.22
CA TRP A 306 -3.05 0.38 -13.31
C TRP A 306 -3.84 0.15 -12.01
N THR A 307 -5.05 -0.38 -12.10
CA THR A 307 -5.83 -0.77 -10.94
C THR A 307 -5.76 -2.27 -10.77
N GLY A 308 -5.42 -2.74 -9.58
CA GLY A 308 -5.35 -4.16 -9.28
C GLY A 308 -4.94 -4.44 -7.84
N LYS A 309 -4.71 -5.71 -7.53
CA LYS A 309 -4.56 -6.21 -6.16
C LYS A 309 -3.11 -6.39 -5.73
N ILE A 310 -2.30 -7.03 -6.55
CA ILE A 310 -0.92 -7.40 -6.22
C ILE A 310 0.04 -6.85 -7.28
N ALA A 311 1.08 -6.18 -6.83
CA ALA A 311 2.19 -5.75 -7.68
C ALA A 311 3.54 -5.99 -6.99
N LEU A 312 4.53 -5.17 -7.29
CA LEU A 312 5.88 -5.21 -6.72
C LEU A 312 6.16 -3.94 -5.90
N ALA A 313 7.23 -3.96 -5.13
CA ALA A 313 7.70 -2.78 -4.44
C ALA A 313 8.12 -1.69 -5.44
N TYR A 314 7.86 -0.45 -5.09
CA TYR A 314 8.44 0.69 -5.80
C TYR A 314 9.93 0.84 -5.46
N LEU A 315 10.66 1.47 -6.33
CA LEU A 315 12.04 1.87 -6.05
C LEU A 315 12.10 2.84 -4.85
N SER A 316 11.11 3.70 -4.71
CA SER A 316 10.96 4.55 -3.52
C SER A 316 10.63 3.78 -2.25
N ASP A 317 9.88 2.66 -2.31
CA ASP A 317 9.67 1.80 -1.14
C ASP A 317 11.00 1.23 -0.64
N TYR A 318 11.82 0.73 -1.56
CA TYR A 318 13.16 0.25 -1.26
C TYR A 318 14.05 1.36 -0.69
N GLY A 319 14.03 2.53 -1.32
CA GLY A 319 14.88 3.65 -0.94
C GLY A 319 14.56 4.20 0.46
N TYR A 320 13.29 4.30 0.82
CA TYR A 320 12.86 4.75 2.15
C TYR A 320 13.00 3.69 3.26
N ALA A 321 13.28 2.44 2.91
CA ALA A 321 13.46 1.36 3.90
C ALA A 321 14.82 1.38 4.61
N VAL A 322 15.72 2.26 4.21
CA VAL A 322 17.10 2.35 4.67
C VAL A 322 17.23 3.13 6.00
N ASP A 323 18.36 3.02 6.68
CA ASP A 323 18.71 3.95 7.75
C ASP A 323 18.93 5.37 7.18
N LEU A 324 17.98 6.24 7.45
CA LEU A 324 17.98 7.60 6.93
C LEU A 324 19.09 8.47 7.55
N ASN A 325 19.65 8.12 8.70
CA ASN A 325 20.79 8.84 9.28
C ASN A 325 22.01 8.76 8.36
N GLU A 326 22.16 7.64 7.66
CA GLU A 326 23.31 7.34 6.83
C GLU A 326 23.07 7.64 5.35
N CYS A 327 21.83 7.55 4.89
CA CYS A 327 21.53 7.42 3.46
C CYS A 327 20.58 8.48 2.87
N LYS A 328 19.94 9.32 3.69
CA LYS A 328 18.94 10.31 3.20
C LYS A 328 19.48 11.28 2.14
N ASP A 329 20.79 11.60 2.21
CA ASP A 329 21.47 12.55 1.33
C ASP A 329 22.22 11.86 0.18
N LYS A 330 22.02 10.55 -0.02
CA LYS A 330 22.62 9.78 -1.11
C LYS A 330 21.66 9.58 -2.26
N ALA A 331 22.17 9.57 -3.47
CA ALA A 331 21.41 9.08 -4.61
C ALA A 331 21.22 7.57 -4.48
N LEU A 332 20.14 7.04 -5.05
CA LEU A 332 19.85 5.60 -5.02
C LEU A 332 20.97 4.76 -5.63
N TYR A 333 21.70 5.31 -6.60
CA TYR A 333 22.85 4.64 -7.19
C TYR A 333 23.97 4.33 -6.17
N ASP A 334 24.11 5.14 -5.12
CA ASP A 334 25.16 5.03 -4.11
C ASP A 334 24.72 4.18 -2.89
N TYR A 335 23.65 3.37 -3.03
CA TYR A 335 23.12 2.52 -1.96
C TYR A 335 23.92 1.22 -1.74
N ASP A 336 24.98 0.97 -2.51
CA ASP A 336 25.96 -0.09 -2.25
C ASP A 336 26.96 0.24 -1.12
N SER A 337 26.92 1.46 -0.60
CA SER A 337 27.71 1.79 0.60
C SER A 337 27.23 0.96 1.79
N ILE A 338 28.19 0.45 2.57
CA ILE A 338 27.92 -0.47 3.69
C ILE A 338 26.76 -0.02 4.60
N PRO A 339 26.65 1.26 5.04
CA PRO A 339 25.53 1.67 5.86
C PRO A 339 24.17 1.52 5.16
N CYS A 340 24.06 1.88 3.87
CA CYS A 340 22.81 1.83 3.14
C CYS A 340 22.40 0.39 2.78
N GLU A 341 23.35 -0.45 2.41
CA GLU A 341 23.09 -1.85 2.13
C GLU A 341 22.68 -2.62 3.40
N SER A 342 23.47 -2.47 4.48
CA SER A 342 23.30 -3.26 5.71
C SER A 342 22.09 -2.84 6.56
N TYR A 343 21.66 -1.60 6.44
CA TYR A 343 20.58 -1.03 7.24
C TYR A 343 19.29 -0.77 6.45
N ASN A 344 19.09 -1.51 5.37
CA ASN A 344 17.84 -1.51 4.60
C ASN A 344 17.07 -2.81 4.85
N TRP A 345 15.94 -2.71 5.55
CA TRP A 345 15.18 -3.90 5.91
C TRP A 345 14.53 -4.62 4.71
N ILE A 346 14.21 -3.90 3.61
CA ILE A 346 13.73 -4.54 2.37
C ILE A 346 14.86 -5.32 1.71
N LYS A 347 16.09 -4.77 1.70
CA LYS A 347 17.28 -5.48 1.21
C LYS A 347 17.49 -6.82 1.95
N ALA A 348 17.16 -6.87 3.24
CA ALA A 348 17.28 -8.10 4.03
C ALA A 348 16.34 -9.23 3.53
N ILE A 349 15.20 -8.88 2.89
CA ILE A 349 14.29 -9.85 2.25
C ILE A 349 14.94 -10.50 1.02
N LEU A 350 15.75 -9.75 0.27
CA LEU A 350 16.45 -10.23 -0.92
C LEU A 350 17.49 -11.32 -0.63
N GLY A 351 18.02 -11.34 0.60
CA GLY A 351 19.15 -12.19 0.96
C GLY A 351 20.46 -11.76 0.30
N THR A 352 21.45 -12.64 0.32
CA THR A 352 22.81 -12.38 -0.13
C THR A 352 23.04 -12.69 -1.62
N SER A 353 22.07 -13.23 -2.34
CA SER A 353 22.23 -13.65 -3.73
C SER A 353 21.00 -13.31 -4.56
N GLY A 354 21.25 -12.95 -5.82
CA GLY A 354 20.20 -12.65 -6.81
C GLY A 354 19.84 -11.18 -6.90
N PHE A 355 18.82 -10.94 -7.71
CA PHE A 355 18.23 -9.64 -7.97
C PHE A 355 16.73 -9.74 -7.72
N GLU A 356 16.07 -8.64 -7.44
CA GLU A 356 14.63 -8.58 -7.22
C GLU A 356 13.98 -7.55 -8.13
N TRP A 357 12.89 -7.94 -8.78
CA TRP A 357 12.07 -7.03 -9.57
C TRP A 357 11.38 -5.96 -8.73
N LEU A 358 11.31 -4.76 -9.31
CA LEU A 358 10.54 -3.63 -8.80
C LEU A 358 9.45 -3.23 -9.80
N LEU A 359 8.48 -2.43 -9.36
CA LEU A 359 7.44 -1.86 -10.22
C LEU A 359 7.92 -0.59 -10.97
N ALA A 360 9.18 -0.29 -10.98
CA ALA A 360 9.75 0.84 -11.71
C ALA A 360 10.03 0.47 -13.17
N VAL A 361 9.81 1.40 -14.08
CA VAL A 361 10.11 1.22 -15.52
C VAL A 361 11.04 2.31 -16.02
N THR A 362 11.75 2.00 -17.11
CA THR A 362 12.57 2.98 -17.82
C THR A 362 11.72 3.63 -18.90
N TYR A 363 11.64 4.97 -18.93
CA TYR A 363 10.76 5.65 -19.87
C TYR A 363 11.36 5.81 -21.27
N ASN A 364 12.65 5.70 -21.43
CA ASN A 364 13.36 5.83 -22.71
C ASN A 364 13.76 4.48 -23.34
N ASP A 365 13.36 3.37 -22.73
CA ASP A 365 13.59 2.01 -23.21
C ASP A 365 12.28 1.21 -23.10
N ALA A 366 11.88 0.55 -24.20
CA ALA A 366 10.63 -0.22 -24.27
C ALA A 366 10.63 -1.49 -23.39
N THR A 367 11.81 -1.92 -22.92
CA THR A 367 12.03 -3.21 -22.27
C THR A 367 12.60 -3.10 -20.86
N GLY A 368 13.08 -1.91 -20.48
CA GLY A 368 13.81 -1.69 -19.24
C GLY A 368 12.89 -1.66 -18.03
N VAL A 369 13.17 -2.49 -17.02
CA VAL A 369 12.46 -2.61 -15.75
C VAL A 369 13.43 -2.46 -14.59
N GLY A 370 12.97 -1.87 -13.50
CA GLY A 370 13.73 -1.70 -12.27
C GLY A 370 13.92 -3.00 -11.50
N PHE A 371 15.10 -3.14 -10.92
CA PHE A 371 15.44 -4.23 -10.01
C PHE A 371 16.49 -3.80 -9.00
N VAL A 372 16.58 -4.49 -7.87
CA VAL A 372 17.62 -4.30 -6.87
C VAL A 372 18.65 -5.43 -7.01
N ARG A 373 19.92 -5.09 -7.04
CA ARG A 373 21.04 -6.05 -7.03
C ARG A 373 21.31 -6.59 -5.62
N SER A 374 21.98 -7.73 -5.56
CA SER A 374 22.48 -8.30 -4.30
C SER A 374 23.40 -7.35 -3.52
N SER A 375 24.08 -6.43 -4.20
CA SER A 375 24.87 -5.34 -3.59
C SER A 375 24.03 -4.21 -2.96
N GLY A 376 22.69 -4.26 -3.06
CA GLY A 376 21.83 -3.17 -2.57
C GLY A 376 21.64 -2.01 -3.53
N VAL A 377 22.33 -1.97 -4.67
CA VAL A 377 22.13 -0.92 -5.69
C VAL A 377 20.88 -1.21 -6.49
N PRO A 378 19.92 -0.28 -6.54
CA PRO A 378 18.82 -0.39 -7.48
C PRO A 378 19.26 -0.01 -8.89
N TYR A 379 18.73 -0.71 -9.85
CA TYR A 379 18.87 -0.45 -11.28
C TYR A 379 17.50 -0.26 -11.92
N ASN A 380 17.45 0.50 -13.00
CA ASN A 380 16.19 0.81 -13.69
C ASN A 380 16.12 0.24 -15.12
N ASN A 381 17.10 -0.54 -15.56
CA ASN A 381 17.20 -1.01 -16.95
C ASN A 381 17.57 -2.50 -17.01
N GLY A 382 16.79 -3.35 -16.37
CA GLY A 382 16.83 -4.79 -16.57
C GLY A 382 15.88 -5.20 -17.71
N PRO A 383 16.27 -6.12 -18.61
CA PRO A 383 15.35 -6.60 -19.63
C PRO A 383 14.17 -7.32 -18.99
N ALA A 384 12.93 -6.93 -19.34
CA ALA A 384 11.70 -7.46 -18.73
C ALA A 384 11.58 -9.00 -18.88
N ALA A 385 12.13 -9.59 -19.94
CA ALA A 385 12.18 -11.03 -20.12
C ALA A 385 13.28 -11.72 -19.30
N GLY A 386 14.10 -10.99 -18.55
CA GLY A 386 15.09 -11.55 -17.63
C GLY A 386 14.43 -12.29 -16.47
N GLU A 387 15.21 -13.09 -15.76
CA GLU A 387 14.76 -13.84 -14.59
C GLU A 387 15.27 -13.17 -13.32
N GLN A 388 14.36 -12.71 -12.45
CA GLN A 388 14.70 -12.14 -11.16
C GLN A 388 13.73 -12.64 -10.09
N LYS A 389 14.13 -12.56 -8.82
CA LYS A 389 13.26 -12.87 -7.68
C LYS A 389 12.02 -11.97 -7.69
N VAL A 390 10.92 -12.56 -7.30
CA VAL A 390 9.62 -11.88 -7.21
C VAL A 390 9.18 -11.89 -5.75
N VAL A 391 8.96 -10.70 -5.19
CA VAL A 391 8.41 -10.51 -3.86
C VAL A 391 7.10 -9.71 -3.98
N PRO A 392 5.94 -10.35 -3.77
CA PRO A 392 4.65 -9.71 -3.91
C PRO A 392 4.43 -8.58 -2.91
N VAL A 393 3.81 -7.51 -3.39
CA VAL A 393 3.36 -6.36 -2.59
C VAL A 393 1.88 -6.15 -2.81
N LEU A 394 1.15 -5.85 -1.74
CA LEU A 394 -0.29 -5.62 -1.77
C LEU A 394 -0.71 -4.57 -0.73
N TYR A 395 -1.97 -4.14 -0.83
CA TYR A 395 -2.59 -3.30 0.18
C TYR A 395 -3.73 -4.05 0.85
N LEU A 396 -3.84 -3.90 2.17
CA LEU A 396 -4.98 -4.41 2.91
C LEU A 396 -6.19 -3.48 2.78
N SER A 397 -7.38 -4.07 2.83
CA SER A 397 -8.62 -3.31 2.97
C SER A 397 -8.54 -2.37 4.19
N SER A 398 -9.01 -1.14 4.02
CA SER A 398 -9.00 -0.12 5.08
C SER A 398 -9.89 -0.47 6.29
N GLU A 399 -10.70 -1.51 6.18
CA GLU A 399 -11.62 -1.92 7.24
C GLU A 399 -11.02 -2.93 8.23
N LEU A 400 -9.86 -3.50 7.90
CA LEU A 400 -9.17 -4.47 8.76
C LEU A 400 -8.54 -3.78 9.96
N GLY A 401 -8.57 -4.46 11.12
CA GLY A 401 -7.90 -4.02 12.35
C GLY A 401 -6.61 -4.81 12.62
N ILE A 402 -5.84 -4.33 13.60
CA ILE A 402 -4.83 -5.12 14.31
C ILE A 402 -5.42 -5.53 15.65
N GLU A 403 -5.31 -6.80 15.99
CA GLU A 403 -5.80 -7.34 17.25
C GLU A 403 -5.07 -6.70 18.43
N SER A 404 -5.84 -6.07 19.32
CA SER A 404 -5.26 -5.31 20.43
C SER A 404 -4.52 -6.22 21.43
N GLY A 405 -3.27 -5.88 21.70
CA GLY A 405 -2.41 -6.64 22.62
C GLY A 405 -1.88 -7.96 22.03
N ALA A 406 -2.18 -8.27 20.79
CA ALA A 406 -1.70 -9.47 20.12
C ALA A 406 -0.59 -9.13 19.11
N GLY A 407 0.64 -9.16 19.59
CA GLY A 407 1.82 -8.84 18.81
C GLY A 407 2.30 -7.39 18.98
N ASP A 408 3.59 -7.21 18.81
CA ASP A 408 4.29 -5.93 18.88
C ASP A 408 5.02 -5.58 17.56
N GLY A 409 4.76 -6.39 16.54
CA GLY A 409 5.38 -6.26 15.22
C GLY A 409 6.83 -6.72 15.15
N SER A 410 7.40 -7.28 16.21
CA SER A 410 8.73 -7.90 16.14
C SER A 410 8.69 -9.24 15.37
N SER A 411 9.84 -9.72 14.95
CA SER A 411 9.95 -11.00 14.23
C SER A 411 9.50 -12.21 15.08
N SER A 412 9.64 -12.12 16.41
CA SER A 412 9.21 -13.17 17.36
C SER A 412 7.74 -13.03 17.75
N ASN A 413 7.13 -11.87 17.54
CA ASN A 413 5.76 -11.57 17.93
C ASN A 413 5.06 -10.65 16.90
N PRO A 414 4.85 -11.14 15.65
CA PRO A 414 4.21 -10.37 14.59
C PRO A 414 2.80 -9.88 14.97
N TYR A 415 2.38 -8.76 14.40
CA TYR A 415 1.00 -8.29 14.51
C TYR A 415 0.03 -9.36 13.98
N LYS A 416 -1.17 -9.41 14.58
CA LYS A 416 -2.29 -10.24 14.13
C LYS A 416 -3.42 -9.37 13.62
N LEU A 417 -4.08 -9.82 12.57
CA LEU A 417 -5.22 -9.12 12.01
C LEU A 417 -6.49 -9.41 12.81
N SER A 418 -7.27 -8.37 13.06
CA SER A 418 -8.67 -8.46 13.48
C SER A 418 -9.55 -8.35 12.24
N ILE A 419 -10.35 -9.39 11.99
CA ILE A 419 -11.20 -9.55 10.81
C ILE A 419 -12.63 -9.20 11.17
#